data_ae937a4ca35f4957e0f2324dcfabba6c
#
_entry.id   ae937a4ca35f4957e0f2324dcfabba6c
#
_cell.length_a   1.000
_cell.length_b   1.000
_cell.length_c   1.000
_cell.angle_alpha   90.00
_cell.angle_beta   90.00
_cell.angle_gamma   90.00
#
_symmetry.space_group_name_H-M   'P 1'
#
loop_
_entity.id
_entity.type
_entity.pdbx_description
1 polymer ?
#
loop_
_entity_poly.entity_id
_entity_poly.type
_entity_poly.pdbx_seq_one_letter_code
_entity_poly.pdbx_strand_id
1 'polypeptide(L)'
;MQQEQSISSQNLSDSRLNRFGFHSKKPSDSAYYKAFFSMYPLLVLQNVVTLSVNLADNMMLGAYGESALSGAAAVNQIQFVYQCLLTALGDGLVMFGSQYWGKKQLSPLRKIAASAMHFGLLLSAVLFLLVSIFPIQALRIFTTDSAILEQGAQYLNIIRFTYLFFAITQILLATLRSVEIVGIAFRLSCMALLVNCSINYLLIFGHFGFPQLGIRGAAIGTLTARILEVIVLLVYLFRSAGKKLGLHFSNYFHVDPVLTKDYLKTTAPMLVTNGLWGVNTALQTVILGHMTAAAIAANSVASTLYMLIKSTAVGASSTASVMIGKAVGSGDIPLTKHYSKLLQRLFLCIGVLSG
;
A
#
# COMPACT_ATOMS: atom_id res chain seq x y z
N MET A 1 32.48 16.17 44.23
CA MET A 1 31.12 16.44 44.77
C MET A 1 30.02 16.45 43.73
N GLN A 2 30.13 17.08 42.56
CA GLN A 2 29.06 17.05 41.50
C GLN A 2 28.94 15.71 40.76
N GLN A 3 30.01 14.94 40.58
CA GLN A 3 29.98 13.61 39.95
C GLN A 3 29.39 12.52 40.87
N GLU A 4 29.60 12.58 42.17
CA GLU A 4 29.00 11.64 43.10
C GLU A 4 27.50 11.83 43.30
N GLN A 5 27.01 13.07 43.19
CA GLN A 5 25.56 13.34 43.23
C GLN A 5 24.82 12.86 41.96
N SER A 6 25.49 12.86 40.79
CA SER A 6 24.92 12.33 39.56
C SER A 6 24.80 10.79 39.56
N ILE A 7 25.78 10.10 40.11
CA ILE A 7 25.79 8.63 40.25
C ILE A 7 24.77 8.17 41.28
N SER A 8 24.62 8.92 42.40
CA SER A 8 23.62 8.65 43.41
C SER A 8 22.19 8.85 42.92
N SER A 9 21.93 9.86 42.09
CA SER A 9 20.61 10.11 41.51
C SER A 9 20.22 9.08 40.45
N GLN A 10 21.18 8.57 39.65
CA GLN A 10 20.95 7.46 38.72
C GLN A 10 20.65 6.14 39.45
N ASN A 11 21.39 5.82 40.49
CA ASN A 11 21.14 4.60 41.28
C ASN A 11 19.80 4.64 42.04
N LEU A 12 19.33 5.83 42.44
CA LEU A 12 18.02 6.01 43.09
C LEU A 12 16.88 5.92 42.09
N SER A 13 17.08 6.32 40.82
CA SER A 13 16.08 6.14 39.75
C SER A 13 15.93 4.66 39.33
N ASP A 14 17.05 3.94 39.22
CA ASP A 14 17.06 2.50 38.92
C ASP A 14 16.47 1.64 40.06
N SER A 15 16.69 2.01 41.31
CA SER A 15 16.09 1.31 42.44
C SER A 15 14.59 1.55 42.60
N ARG A 16 14.06 2.70 42.17
CA ARG A 16 12.61 2.99 42.13
C ARG A 16 11.91 2.29 40.97
N LEU A 17 12.57 2.16 39.83
CA LEU A 17 12.04 1.42 38.69
C LEU A 17 11.93 -0.09 38.93
N ASN A 18 12.88 -0.65 39.73
CA ASN A 18 12.83 -2.05 40.13
C ASN A 18 11.72 -2.37 41.16
N ARG A 19 11.22 -1.39 41.92
CA ARG A 19 10.14 -1.58 42.88
C ARG A 19 8.75 -1.72 42.27
N PHE A 20 8.56 -1.32 41.02
CA PHE A 20 7.29 -1.43 40.31
C PHE A 20 7.16 -2.69 39.45
N GLY A 21 7.99 -3.72 39.66
CA GLY A 21 7.78 -5.03 39.04
C GLY A 21 7.88 -5.06 37.51
N PHE A 22 8.50 -4.07 36.88
CA PHE A 22 8.88 -4.12 35.46
C PHE A 22 10.13 -4.99 35.29
N HIS A 23 9.98 -6.29 35.54
CA HIS A 23 10.90 -7.26 34.99
C HIS A 23 10.71 -7.22 33.46
N SER A 24 11.55 -6.47 32.80
CA SER A 24 11.77 -6.62 31.34
C SER A 24 12.20 -8.07 31.14
N LYS A 25 11.24 -8.94 30.78
CA LYS A 25 11.60 -10.28 30.27
C LYS A 25 12.56 -10.03 29.13
N LYS A 26 13.78 -10.60 29.18
CA LYS A 26 14.73 -10.54 28.06
C LYS A 26 13.95 -10.82 26.78
N PRO A 27 14.02 -9.94 25.77
CA PRO A 27 13.28 -10.14 24.53
C PRO A 27 13.69 -11.50 23.94
N SER A 28 12.72 -12.36 23.73
CA SER A 28 12.96 -13.70 23.18
C SER A 28 13.04 -13.60 21.65
N ASP A 29 14.15 -14.07 21.08
CA ASP A 29 14.33 -14.17 19.63
C ASP A 29 13.19 -14.99 19.00
N SER A 30 12.74 -16.04 19.67
CA SER A 30 11.63 -16.89 19.22
C SER A 30 10.31 -16.10 19.08
N ALA A 31 10.00 -15.23 20.05
CA ALA A 31 8.79 -14.40 19.98
C ALA A 31 8.87 -13.38 18.81
N TYR A 32 10.08 -12.83 18.58
CA TYR A 32 10.33 -11.94 17.46
C TYR A 32 10.11 -12.66 16.11
N TYR A 33 10.77 -13.78 15.88
CA TYR A 33 10.63 -14.53 14.63
C TYR A 33 9.20 -15.00 14.41
N LYS A 34 8.49 -15.45 15.44
CA LYS A 34 7.08 -15.83 15.36
C LYS A 34 6.20 -14.65 14.91
N ALA A 35 6.41 -13.45 15.47
CA ALA A 35 5.68 -12.26 15.07
C ALA A 35 6.03 -11.83 13.64
N PHE A 36 7.31 -11.85 13.26
CA PHE A 36 7.76 -11.50 11.93
C PHE A 36 7.17 -12.45 10.88
N PHE A 37 7.34 -13.76 11.04
CA PHE A 37 6.87 -14.76 10.08
C PHE A 37 5.34 -14.95 10.10
N SER A 38 4.62 -14.41 11.07
CA SER A 38 3.15 -14.37 11.01
C SER A 38 2.62 -13.28 10.08
N MET A 39 3.38 -12.19 9.85
CA MET A 39 2.97 -11.06 9.01
C MET A 39 3.66 -11.05 7.64
N TYR A 40 4.95 -11.33 7.60
CA TYR A 40 5.79 -11.22 6.40
C TYR A 40 5.27 -12.02 5.20
N PRO A 41 4.99 -13.34 5.32
CA PRO A 41 4.50 -14.11 4.16
C PRO A 41 3.17 -13.58 3.62
N LEU A 42 2.27 -13.14 4.49
CA LEU A 42 0.97 -12.61 4.09
C LEU A 42 1.11 -11.31 3.29
N LEU A 43 2.04 -10.43 3.68
CA LEU A 43 2.31 -9.18 2.97
C LEU A 43 3.01 -9.43 1.63
N VAL A 44 3.95 -10.38 1.57
CA VAL A 44 4.58 -10.79 0.31
C VAL A 44 3.54 -11.40 -0.63
N LEU A 45 2.75 -12.35 -0.15
CA LEU A 45 1.71 -12.99 -0.96
C LEU A 45 0.64 -11.99 -1.43
N GLN A 46 0.27 -11.03 -0.59
CA GLN A 46 -0.62 -9.93 -1.00
C GLN A 46 -0.05 -9.16 -2.20
N ASN A 47 1.24 -8.78 -2.14
CA ASN A 47 1.89 -8.06 -3.24
C ASN A 47 1.95 -8.91 -4.51
N VAL A 48 2.30 -10.20 -4.40
CA VAL A 48 2.34 -11.13 -5.53
C VAL A 48 0.95 -11.30 -6.16
N VAL A 49 -0.11 -11.47 -5.35
CA VAL A 49 -1.48 -11.55 -5.88
C VAL A 49 -1.89 -10.26 -6.57
N THR A 50 -1.54 -9.10 -6.02
CA THR A 50 -1.82 -7.79 -6.67
C THR A 50 -1.11 -7.66 -8.02
N LEU A 51 0.14 -8.10 -8.12
CA LEU A 51 0.86 -8.17 -9.41
C LEU A 51 0.18 -9.13 -10.39
N SER A 52 -0.34 -10.26 -9.90
CA SER A 52 -1.05 -11.24 -10.73
C SER A 52 -2.35 -10.69 -11.32
N VAL A 53 -3.06 -9.77 -10.62
CA VAL A 53 -4.22 -9.06 -11.18
C VAL A 53 -3.81 -8.27 -12.42
N ASN A 54 -2.76 -7.46 -12.31
CA ASN A 54 -2.27 -6.65 -13.43
C ASN A 54 -1.79 -7.50 -14.61
N LEU A 55 -1.13 -8.64 -14.34
CA LEU A 55 -0.71 -9.57 -15.38
C LEU A 55 -1.90 -10.21 -16.09
N ALA A 56 -2.92 -10.65 -15.34
CA ALA A 56 -4.13 -11.23 -15.90
C ALA A 56 -4.88 -10.23 -16.79
N ASP A 57 -5.04 -8.98 -16.33
CA ASP A 57 -5.64 -7.90 -17.10
C ASP A 57 -4.88 -7.67 -18.42
N ASN A 58 -3.55 -7.57 -18.37
CA ASN A 58 -2.71 -7.37 -19.54
C ASN A 58 -2.79 -8.55 -20.52
N MET A 59 -2.79 -9.80 -20.03
CA MET A 59 -2.94 -10.99 -20.88
C MET A 59 -4.30 -11.03 -21.57
N MET A 60 -5.38 -10.73 -20.85
CA MET A 60 -6.73 -10.73 -21.43
C MET A 60 -6.92 -9.60 -22.44
N LEU A 61 -6.42 -8.39 -22.16
CA LEU A 61 -6.48 -7.27 -23.09
C LEU A 61 -5.58 -7.48 -24.30
N GLY A 62 -4.39 -8.10 -24.13
CA GLY A 62 -3.51 -8.46 -25.22
C GLY A 62 -4.12 -9.50 -26.17
N ALA A 63 -4.86 -10.46 -25.63
CA ALA A 63 -5.61 -11.43 -26.42
C ALA A 63 -6.81 -10.80 -27.16
N TYR A 64 -7.37 -9.70 -26.64
CA TYR A 64 -8.45 -8.97 -27.30
C TYR A 64 -7.94 -8.05 -28.43
N GLY A 65 -6.84 -7.32 -28.21
CA GLY A 65 -6.25 -6.46 -29.23
C GLY A 65 -5.12 -5.58 -28.72
N GLU A 66 -4.15 -5.31 -29.59
CA GLU A 66 -2.94 -4.55 -29.27
C GLU A 66 -3.25 -3.08 -28.87
N SER A 67 -4.17 -2.42 -29.55
CA SER A 67 -4.58 -1.05 -29.23
C SER A 67 -5.28 -0.95 -27.88
N ALA A 68 -6.07 -1.98 -27.49
CA ALA A 68 -6.71 -2.05 -26.17
C ALA A 68 -5.68 -2.24 -25.06
N LEU A 69 -4.70 -3.16 -25.24
CA LEU A 69 -3.60 -3.36 -24.29
C LEU A 69 -2.79 -2.06 -24.11
N SER A 70 -2.42 -1.42 -25.22
CA SER A 70 -1.62 -0.18 -25.21
C SER A 70 -2.40 0.98 -24.59
N GLY A 71 -3.70 1.10 -24.85
CA GLY A 71 -4.59 2.10 -24.25
C GLY A 71 -4.71 1.92 -22.73
N ALA A 72 -4.91 0.69 -22.26
CA ALA A 72 -4.93 0.39 -20.85
C ALA A 72 -3.56 0.64 -20.18
N ALA A 73 -2.46 0.28 -20.84
CA ALA A 73 -1.11 0.53 -20.35
C ALA A 73 -0.84 2.02 -20.13
N ALA A 74 -1.25 2.90 -21.04
CA ALA A 74 -1.12 4.36 -20.89
C ALA A 74 -1.89 4.87 -19.66
N VAL A 75 -3.11 4.40 -19.44
CA VAL A 75 -3.93 4.75 -18.26
C VAL A 75 -3.29 4.22 -16.98
N ASN A 76 -2.75 2.99 -17.01
CA ASN A 76 -2.10 2.37 -15.87
C ASN A 76 -0.85 3.12 -15.40
N GLN A 77 -0.14 3.87 -16.27
CA GLN A 77 0.96 4.73 -15.86
C GLN A 77 0.48 5.89 -14.97
N ILE A 78 -0.66 6.51 -15.31
CA ILE A 78 -1.28 7.56 -14.48
C ILE A 78 -1.66 6.97 -13.12
N GLN A 79 -2.30 5.81 -13.14
CA GLN A 79 -2.72 5.10 -11.92
C GLN A 79 -1.53 4.70 -11.06
N PHE A 80 -0.41 4.31 -11.66
CA PHE A 80 0.80 3.90 -10.94
C PHE A 80 1.41 5.05 -10.13
N VAL A 81 1.55 6.25 -10.73
CA VAL A 81 2.02 7.45 -10.01
C VAL A 81 1.10 7.75 -8.81
N TYR A 82 -0.20 7.69 -9.03
CA TYR A 82 -1.20 7.87 -7.98
C TYR A 82 -1.06 6.83 -6.85
N GLN A 83 -0.88 5.55 -7.19
CA GLN A 83 -0.67 4.48 -6.21
C GLN A 83 0.60 4.70 -5.38
N CYS A 84 1.69 5.20 -5.98
CA CYS A 84 2.92 5.54 -5.27
C CYS A 84 2.67 6.61 -4.20
N LEU A 85 1.90 7.65 -4.52
CA LEU A 85 1.55 8.70 -3.56
C LEU A 85 0.65 8.19 -2.43
N LEU A 86 -0.37 7.38 -2.75
CA LEU A 86 -1.23 6.77 -1.73
C LEU A 86 -0.47 5.80 -0.82
N THR A 87 0.49 5.04 -1.39
CA THR A 87 1.34 4.15 -0.61
C THR A 87 2.16 4.95 0.41
N ALA A 88 2.71 6.10 0.03
CA ALA A 88 3.44 6.98 0.95
C ALA A 88 2.54 7.46 2.11
N LEU A 89 1.30 7.86 1.83
CA LEU A 89 0.32 8.22 2.87
C LEU A 89 0.04 7.03 3.80
N GLY A 90 -0.16 5.85 3.23
CA GLY A 90 -0.36 4.62 4.00
C GLY A 90 0.83 4.23 4.88
N ASP A 91 2.05 4.34 4.37
CA ASP A 91 3.27 4.00 5.11
C ASP A 91 3.52 4.99 6.25
N GLY A 92 3.27 6.29 6.05
CA GLY A 92 3.27 7.28 7.12
C GLY A 92 2.25 6.96 8.20
N LEU A 93 1.04 6.54 7.82
CA LEU A 93 0.02 6.09 8.76
C LEU A 93 0.47 4.83 9.53
N VAL A 94 1.09 3.85 8.87
CA VAL A 94 1.62 2.64 9.54
C VAL A 94 2.68 3.02 10.56
N MET A 95 3.58 3.94 10.22
CA MET A 95 4.65 4.38 11.09
C MET A 95 4.12 5.02 12.38
N PHE A 96 3.20 5.97 12.30
CA PHE A 96 2.60 6.60 13.48
C PHE A 96 1.62 5.67 14.19
N GLY A 97 0.78 4.98 13.44
CA GLY A 97 -0.24 4.08 13.97
C GLY A 97 0.35 2.96 14.81
N SER A 98 1.46 2.33 14.35
CA SER A 98 2.14 1.29 15.11
C SER A 98 2.78 1.81 16.41
N GLN A 99 3.27 3.06 16.43
CA GLN A 99 3.78 3.67 17.66
C GLN A 99 2.66 3.92 18.68
N TYR A 100 1.52 4.48 18.23
CA TYR A 100 0.36 4.66 19.14
C TYR A 100 -0.26 3.33 19.56
N TRP A 101 -0.21 2.32 18.69
CA TRP A 101 -0.58 0.95 19.04
C TRP A 101 0.31 0.39 20.15
N GLY A 102 1.64 0.59 20.06
CA GLY A 102 2.61 0.23 21.11
C GLY A 102 2.34 0.93 22.44
N LYS A 103 1.93 2.20 22.41
CA LYS A 103 1.48 2.98 23.59
C LYS A 103 0.11 2.57 24.13
N LYS A 104 -0.61 1.68 23.43
CA LYS A 104 -2.02 1.32 23.71
C LYS A 104 -2.98 2.53 23.64
N GLN A 105 -2.65 3.53 22.84
CA GLN A 105 -3.42 4.75 22.65
C GLN A 105 -4.17 4.72 21.34
N LEU A 106 -5.44 4.32 21.38
CA LEU A 106 -6.27 4.21 20.17
C LEU A 106 -6.82 5.56 19.68
N SER A 107 -7.00 6.56 20.57
CA SER A 107 -7.55 7.85 20.17
C SER A 107 -6.66 8.61 19.19
N PRO A 108 -5.33 8.82 19.43
CA PRO A 108 -4.44 9.44 18.46
C PRO A 108 -4.31 8.63 17.16
N LEU A 109 -4.29 7.28 17.25
CA LEU A 109 -4.26 6.41 16.07
C LEU A 109 -5.45 6.69 15.14
N ARG A 110 -6.67 6.78 15.69
CA ARG A 110 -7.89 7.08 14.93
C ARG A 110 -7.82 8.44 14.26
N LYS A 111 -7.34 9.47 14.98
CA LYS A 111 -7.20 10.83 14.44
C LYS A 111 -6.21 10.88 13.27
N ILE A 112 -5.09 10.16 13.36
CA ILE A 112 -4.13 10.06 12.27
C ILE A 112 -4.71 9.28 11.09
N ALA A 113 -5.44 8.20 11.33
CA ALA A 113 -6.16 7.47 10.28
C ALA A 113 -7.20 8.36 9.58
N ALA A 114 -7.89 9.22 10.33
CA ALA A 114 -8.79 10.23 9.78
C ALA A 114 -8.04 11.22 8.88
N SER A 115 -6.92 11.77 9.34
CA SER A 115 -6.09 12.68 8.54
C SER A 115 -5.61 12.02 7.25
N ALA A 116 -5.07 10.80 7.34
CA ALA A 116 -4.63 10.03 6.17
C ALA A 116 -5.78 9.78 5.18
N MET A 117 -7.00 9.49 5.67
CA MET A 117 -8.19 9.31 4.84
C MET A 117 -8.56 10.60 4.10
N HIS A 118 -8.58 11.75 4.78
CA HIS A 118 -8.88 13.03 4.14
C HIS A 118 -7.88 13.37 3.04
N PHE A 119 -6.57 13.22 3.31
CA PHE A 119 -5.55 13.47 2.29
C PHE A 119 -5.59 12.46 1.15
N GLY A 120 -5.85 11.19 1.43
CA GLY A 120 -6.05 10.17 0.41
C GLY A 120 -7.25 10.46 -0.49
N LEU A 121 -8.39 10.85 0.11
CA LEU A 121 -9.59 11.23 -0.64
C LEU A 121 -9.39 12.53 -1.42
N LEU A 122 -8.70 13.53 -0.85
CA LEU A 122 -8.37 14.78 -1.54
C LEU A 122 -7.50 14.50 -2.77
N LEU A 123 -6.44 13.71 -2.62
CA LEU A 123 -5.57 13.30 -3.72
C LEU A 123 -6.37 12.59 -4.82
N SER A 124 -7.27 11.68 -4.42
CA SER A 124 -8.15 10.95 -5.35
C SER A 124 -9.12 11.87 -6.07
N ALA A 125 -9.71 12.83 -5.36
CA ALA A 125 -10.64 13.79 -5.94
C ALA A 125 -9.93 14.71 -6.94
N VAL A 126 -8.73 15.18 -6.60
CA VAL A 126 -7.90 16.00 -7.52
C VAL A 126 -7.59 15.21 -8.79
N LEU A 127 -7.10 13.97 -8.67
CA LEU A 127 -6.81 13.15 -9.84
C LEU A 127 -8.06 12.83 -10.64
N PHE A 128 -9.16 12.46 -9.98
CA PHE A 128 -10.45 12.22 -10.64
C PHE A 128 -10.91 13.43 -11.46
N LEU A 129 -10.81 14.64 -10.90
CA LEU A 129 -11.16 15.88 -11.60
C LEU A 129 -10.22 16.15 -12.78
N LEU A 130 -8.91 16.02 -12.59
CA LEU A 130 -7.92 16.24 -13.63
C LEU A 130 -8.15 15.33 -14.84
N VAL A 131 -8.31 14.02 -14.62
CA VAL A 131 -8.55 13.07 -15.72
C VAL A 131 -9.97 13.15 -16.29
N SER A 132 -10.93 13.74 -15.55
CA SER A 132 -12.27 13.96 -16.04
C SER A 132 -12.37 15.19 -16.95
N ILE A 133 -11.61 16.25 -16.64
CA ILE A 133 -11.58 17.50 -17.41
C ILE A 133 -10.63 17.35 -18.61
N PHE A 134 -9.51 16.69 -18.44
CA PHE A 134 -8.43 16.59 -19.44
C PHE A 134 -8.06 15.15 -19.80
N PRO A 135 -9.02 14.27 -20.19
CA PRO A 135 -8.73 12.84 -20.38
C PRO A 135 -7.75 12.60 -21.53
N ILE A 136 -7.95 13.26 -22.67
CA ILE A 136 -7.09 13.09 -23.85
C ILE A 136 -5.71 13.71 -23.63
N GLN A 137 -5.63 14.87 -22.99
CA GLN A 137 -4.36 15.53 -22.69
C GLN A 137 -3.49 14.68 -21.74
N ALA A 138 -4.11 14.06 -20.74
CA ALA A 138 -3.41 13.15 -19.83
C ALA A 138 -2.82 11.92 -20.55
N LEU A 139 -3.54 11.38 -21.54
CA LEU A 139 -3.08 10.25 -22.34
C LEU A 139 -2.05 10.62 -23.40
N ARG A 140 -2.12 11.83 -23.95
CA ARG A 140 -1.14 12.34 -24.94
C ARG A 140 0.29 12.44 -24.41
N ILE A 141 0.47 12.43 -23.09
CA ILE A 141 1.80 12.36 -22.47
C ILE A 141 2.50 11.03 -22.85
N PHE A 142 1.72 9.95 -23.06
CA PHE A 142 2.24 8.60 -23.28
C PHE A 142 2.17 8.14 -24.74
N THR A 143 1.23 8.66 -25.54
CA THR A 143 1.05 8.24 -26.92
C THR A 143 0.41 9.34 -27.76
N THR A 144 0.71 9.35 -29.06
CA THR A 144 0.06 10.22 -30.07
C THR A 144 -0.82 9.44 -31.02
N ASP A 145 -0.83 8.10 -30.94
CA ASP A 145 -1.64 7.23 -31.79
C ASP A 145 -3.14 7.39 -31.48
N SER A 146 -3.94 7.69 -32.47
CA SER A 146 -5.37 7.96 -32.32
C SER A 146 -6.17 6.73 -31.86
N ALA A 147 -5.81 5.54 -32.32
CA ALA A 147 -6.49 4.30 -31.93
C ALA A 147 -6.21 3.95 -30.47
N ILE A 148 -4.97 4.14 -30.02
CA ILE A 148 -4.59 3.94 -28.61
C ILE A 148 -5.25 4.99 -27.72
N LEU A 149 -5.30 6.26 -28.15
CA LEU A 149 -5.98 7.33 -27.42
C LEU A 149 -7.47 7.05 -27.24
N GLU A 150 -8.16 6.57 -28.29
CA GLU A 150 -9.57 6.23 -28.21
C GLU A 150 -9.83 5.09 -27.22
N GLN A 151 -9.08 4.00 -27.32
CA GLN A 151 -9.18 2.87 -26.37
C GLN A 151 -8.85 3.30 -24.95
N GLY A 152 -7.77 4.05 -24.76
CA GLY A 152 -7.38 4.59 -23.45
C GLY A 152 -8.43 5.51 -22.85
N ALA A 153 -9.07 6.38 -23.63
CA ALA A 153 -10.14 7.24 -23.16
C ALA A 153 -11.40 6.45 -22.75
N GLN A 154 -11.77 5.41 -23.50
CA GLN A 154 -12.86 4.51 -23.12
C GLN A 154 -12.60 3.81 -21.79
N TYR A 155 -11.36 3.35 -21.57
CA TYR A 155 -10.93 2.74 -20.31
C TYR A 155 -10.92 3.75 -19.16
N LEU A 156 -10.31 4.92 -19.37
CA LEU A 156 -10.16 5.98 -18.36
C LEU A 156 -11.52 6.50 -17.87
N ASN A 157 -12.51 6.61 -18.75
CA ASN A 157 -13.86 7.06 -18.41
C ASN A 157 -14.53 6.20 -17.32
N ILE A 158 -14.17 4.94 -17.22
CA ILE A 158 -14.72 4.02 -16.22
C ILE A 158 -13.74 3.89 -15.03
N ILE A 159 -12.45 3.70 -15.33
CA ILE A 159 -11.45 3.40 -14.30
C ILE A 159 -11.23 4.58 -13.32
N ARG A 160 -11.46 5.84 -13.74
CA ARG A 160 -11.34 7.01 -12.87
C ARG A 160 -12.17 6.91 -11.58
N PHE A 161 -13.30 6.23 -11.60
CA PHE A 161 -14.12 6.00 -10.43
C PHE A 161 -13.45 5.08 -9.41
N THR A 162 -12.52 4.24 -9.83
CA THR A 162 -11.77 3.36 -8.92
C THR A 162 -10.85 4.12 -7.97
N TYR A 163 -10.44 5.35 -8.31
CA TYR A 163 -9.49 6.12 -7.51
C TYR A 163 -10.00 6.37 -6.09
N LEU A 164 -11.26 6.75 -5.94
CA LEU A 164 -11.87 6.97 -4.63
C LEU A 164 -11.95 5.68 -3.80
N PHE A 165 -12.41 4.59 -4.41
CA PHE A 165 -12.50 3.29 -3.75
C PHE A 165 -11.11 2.76 -3.35
N PHE A 166 -10.13 2.94 -4.22
CA PHE A 166 -8.76 2.54 -3.96
C PHE A 166 -8.14 3.30 -2.78
N ALA A 167 -8.35 4.62 -2.67
CA ALA A 167 -7.89 5.39 -1.51
C ALA A 167 -8.49 4.88 -0.20
N ILE A 168 -9.81 4.64 -0.18
CA ILE A 168 -10.50 4.11 1.00
C ILE A 168 -9.87 2.76 1.40
N THR A 169 -9.75 1.83 0.45
CA THR A 169 -9.17 0.51 0.71
C THR A 169 -7.74 0.61 1.25
N GLN A 170 -6.88 1.40 0.61
CA GLN A 170 -5.48 1.52 0.99
C GLN A 170 -5.29 2.11 2.39
N ILE A 171 -6.01 3.18 2.73
CA ILE A 171 -5.89 3.79 4.05
C ILE A 171 -6.48 2.89 5.15
N LEU A 172 -7.60 2.20 4.89
CA LEU A 172 -8.16 1.25 5.84
C LEU A 172 -7.24 0.05 6.05
N LEU A 173 -6.64 -0.50 5.00
CA LEU A 173 -5.66 -1.59 5.09
C LEU A 173 -4.38 -1.13 5.82
N ALA A 174 -3.90 0.09 5.60
CA ALA A 174 -2.79 0.67 6.34
C ALA A 174 -3.12 0.83 7.83
N THR A 175 -4.35 1.26 8.16
CA THR A 175 -4.85 1.34 9.54
C THR A 175 -4.82 -0.04 10.21
N LEU A 176 -5.34 -1.07 9.55
CA LEU A 176 -5.34 -2.44 10.06
C LEU A 176 -3.92 -3.01 10.20
N ARG A 177 -3.05 -2.73 9.22
CA ARG A 177 -1.64 -3.12 9.25
C ARG A 177 -0.92 -2.52 10.45
N SER A 178 -1.18 -1.25 10.78
CA SER A 178 -0.57 -0.56 11.92
C SER A 178 -0.88 -1.22 13.28
N VAL A 179 -1.96 -2.01 13.35
CA VAL A 179 -2.40 -2.77 14.54
C VAL A 179 -2.21 -4.28 14.37
N GLU A 180 -1.26 -4.69 13.51
CA GLU A 180 -0.87 -6.09 13.26
C GLU A 180 -1.97 -6.97 12.62
N ILE A 181 -3.02 -6.39 12.04
CA ILE A 181 -4.08 -7.12 11.34
C ILE A 181 -3.79 -7.11 9.84
N VAL A 182 -3.04 -8.10 9.36
CA VAL A 182 -2.60 -8.18 7.95
C VAL A 182 -3.35 -9.24 7.10
N GLY A 183 -3.91 -10.27 7.73
CA GLY A 183 -4.50 -11.39 7.00
C GLY A 183 -5.74 -11.05 6.17
N ILE A 184 -6.45 -9.96 6.50
CA ILE A 184 -7.59 -9.51 5.69
C ILE A 184 -7.15 -8.96 4.34
N ALA A 185 -6.01 -8.26 4.30
CA ALA A 185 -5.47 -7.68 3.07
C ALA A 185 -5.19 -8.75 2.01
N PHE A 186 -4.54 -9.85 2.40
CA PHE A 186 -4.29 -10.99 1.51
C PHE A 186 -5.59 -11.62 0.99
N ARG A 187 -6.57 -11.85 1.87
CA ARG A 187 -7.88 -12.42 1.46
C ARG A 187 -8.64 -11.52 0.49
N LEU A 188 -8.60 -10.20 0.71
CA LEU A 188 -9.19 -9.22 -0.20
C LEU A 188 -8.51 -9.23 -1.56
N SER A 189 -7.17 -9.29 -1.61
CA SER A 189 -6.44 -9.37 -2.89
C SER A 189 -6.78 -10.64 -3.66
N CYS A 190 -6.89 -11.80 -2.99
CA CYS A 190 -7.34 -13.03 -3.64
C CYS A 190 -8.77 -12.92 -4.19
N MET A 191 -9.69 -12.37 -3.40
CA MET A 191 -11.06 -12.13 -3.85
C MET A 191 -11.10 -11.18 -5.06
N ALA A 192 -10.35 -10.07 -5.00
CA ALA A 192 -10.27 -9.11 -6.10
C ALA A 192 -9.75 -9.75 -7.38
N LEU A 193 -8.71 -10.59 -7.30
CA LEU A 193 -8.18 -11.34 -8.44
C LEU A 193 -9.26 -12.23 -9.07
N LEU A 194 -9.95 -13.02 -8.27
CA LEU A 194 -10.99 -13.92 -8.77
C LEU A 194 -12.15 -13.17 -9.41
N VAL A 195 -12.66 -12.13 -8.74
CA VAL A 195 -13.76 -11.32 -9.25
C VAL A 195 -13.35 -10.59 -10.54
N ASN A 196 -12.18 -9.95 -10.54
CA ASN A 196 -11.67 -9.23 -11.71
C ASN A 196 -11.50 -10.18 -12.91
N CYS A 197 -10.78 -11.30 -12.76
CA CYS A 197 -10.59 -12.28 -13.83
C CYS A 197 -11.92 -12.85 -14.35
N SER A 198 -12.87 -13.15 -13.46
CA SER A 198 -14.18 -13.69 -13.86
C SER A 198 -14.98 -12.67 -14.69
N ILE A 199 -15.06 -11.41 -14.22
CA ILE A 199 -15.80 -10.36 -14.92
C ILE A 199 -15.11 -10.00 -16.24
N ASN A 200 -13.77 -9.93 -16.25
CA ASN A 200 -13.00 -9.68 -17.47
C ASN A 200 -13.26 -10.77 -18.52
N TYR A 201 -13.23 -12.03 -18.12
CA TYR A 201 -13.52 -13.15 -19.04
C TYR A 201 -14.93 -13.06 -19.65
N LEU A 202 -15.90 -12.64 -18.87
CA LEU A 202 -17.29 -12.46 -19.34
C LEU A 202 -17.44 -11.26 -20.26
N LEU A 203 -16.90 -10.11 -19.88
CA LEU A 203 -17.19 -8.82 -20.54
C LEU A 203 -16.19 -8.43 -21.63
N ILE A 204 -14.92 -8.85 -21.54
CA ILE A 204 -13.96 -8.57 -22.63
C ILE A 204 -14.33 -9.39 -23.86
N PHE A 205 -14.60 -10.68 -23.68
CA PHE A 205 -14.81 -11.64 -24.78
C PHE A 205 -16.29 -11.89 -25.11
N GLY A 206 -17.23 -11.49 -24.24
CA GLY A 206 -18.66 -11.69 -24.47
C GLY A 206 -19.13 -13.14 -24.26
N HIS A 207 -18.51 -13.87 -23.32
CA HIS A 207 -18.89 -15.25 -23.05
C HIS A 207 -20.23 -15.37 -22.30
N PHE A 208 -20.89 -16.51 -22.41
CA PHE A 208 -22.16 -16.83 -21.73
C PHE A 208 -23.33 -15.87 -22.04
N GLY A 209 -23.34 -15.23 -23.22
CA GLY A 209 -24.40 -14.33 -23.64
C GLY A 209 -24.25 -12.89 -23.14
N PHE A 210 -23.14 -12.56 -22.47
CA PHE A 210 -22.81 -11.20 -22.13
C PHE A 210 -22.33 -10.41 -23.36
N PRO A 211 -22.54 -9.07 -23.43
CA PRO A 211 -22.04 -8.27 -24.52
C PRO A 211 -20.52 -8.21 -24.51
N GLN A 212 -19.90 -8.29 -25.69
CA GLN A 212 -18.47 -8.10 -25.85
C GLN A 212 -18.14 -6.61 -25.75
N LEU A 213 -17.61 -6.18 -24.60
CA LEU A 213 -17.31 -4.79 -24.29
C LEU A 213 -15.83 -4.44 -24.48
N GLY A 214 -14.97 -5.44 -24.72
CA GLY A 214 -13.54 -5.24 -24.90
C GLY A 214 -12.89 -4.52 -23.72
N ILE A 215 -12.19 -3.42 -24.01
CA ILE A 215 -11.47 -2.64 -22.98
C ILE A 215 -12.40 -2.04 -21.91
N ARG A 216 -13.65 -1.69 -22.27
CA ARG A 216 -14.66 -1.24 -21.29
C ARG A 216 -15.01 -2.35 -20.32
N GLY A 217 -15.05 -3.61 -20.79
CA GLY A 217 -15.27 -4.79 -19.95
C GLY A 217 -14.19 -4.95 -18.87
N ALA A 218 -12.92 -4.77 -19.25
CA ALA A 218 -11.81 -4.79 -18.28
C ALA A 218 -11.94 -3.67 -17.23
N ALA A 219 -12.32 -2.47 -17.64
CA ALA A 219 -12.52 -1.34 -16.71
C ALA A 219 -13.67 -1.61 -15.72
N ILE A 220 -14.78 -2.19 -16.20
CA ILE A 220 -15.92 -2.58 -15.36
C ILE A 220 -15.52 -3.69 -14.37
N GLY A 221 -14.73 -4.69 -14.81
CA GLY A 221 -14.23 -5.75 -13.93
C GLY A 221 -13.38 -5.20 -12.80
N THR A 222 -12.45 -4.31 -13.13
CA THR A 222 -11.60 -3.64 -12.12
C THR A 222 -12.44 -2.76 -11.18
N LEU A 223 -13.38 -1.97 -11.69
CA LEU A 223 -14.25 -1.13 -10.86
C LEU A 223 -15.10 -1.99 -9.89
N THR A 224 -15.69 -3.07 -10.39
CA THR A 224 -16.51 -3.99 -9.57
C THR A 224 -15.67 -4.64 -8.47
N ALA A 225 -14.45 -5.10 -8.79
CA ALA A 225 -13.54 -5.65 -7.80
C ALA A 225 -13.22 -4.63 -6.70
N ARG A 226 -12.94 -3.36 -7.05
CA ARG A 226 -12.67 -2.29 -6.09
C ARG A 226 -13.86 -1.95 -5.21
N ILE A 227 -15.07 -1.91 -5.76
CA ILE A 227 -16.29 -1.69 -4.97
C ILE A 227 -16.50 -2.84 -3.97
N LEU A 228 -16.33 -4.08 -4.41
CA LEU A 228 -16.47 -5.24 -3.54
C LEU A 228 -15.38 -5.27 -2.44
N GLU A 229 -14.14 -4.90 -2.74
CA GLU A 229 -13.08 -4.74 -1.74
C GLU A 229 -13.50 -3.79 -0.62
N VAL A 230 -14.02 -2.61 -0.98
CA VAL A 230 -14.47 -1.62 0.01
C VAL A 230 -15.63 -2.16 0.83
N ILE A 231 -16.63 -2.77 0.20
CA ILE A 231 -17.80 -3.34 0.91
C ILE A 231 -17.36 -4.41 1.91
N VAL A 232 -16.56 -5.38 1.47
CA VAL A 232 -16.08 -6.47 2.34
C VAL A 232 -15.22 -5.94 3.48
N LEU A 233 -14.37 -4.93 3.20
CA LEU A 233 -13.52 -4.31 4.20
C LEU A 233 -14.33 -3.54 5.24
N LEU A 234 -15.34 -2.79 4.83
CA LEU A 234 -16.26 -2.09 5.73
C LEU A 234 -17.04 -3.09 6.59
N VAL A 235 -17.60 -4.14 6.01
CA VAL A 235 -18.30 -5.21 6.75
C VAL A 235 -17.36 -5.86 7.77
N TYR A 236 -16.12 -6.13 7.40
CA TYR A 236 -15.11 -6.67 8.31
C TYR A 236 -14.81 -5.71 9.47
N LEU A 237 -14.63 -4.42 9.16
CA LEU A 237 -14.42 -3.39 10.18
C LEU A 237 -15.59 -3.29 11.14
N PHE A 238 -16.83 -3.26 10.65
CA PHE A 238 -18.02 -3.14 11.52
C PHE A 238 -18.27 -4.39 12.35
N ARG A 239 -18.03 -5.59 11.82
CA ARG A 239 -18.33 -6.85 12.53
C ARG A 239 -17.22 -7.35 13.45
N SER A 240 -15.97 -7.20 13.08
CA SER A 240 -14.84 -7.86 13.74
C SER A 240 -13.84 -6.88 14.34
N ALA A 241 -13.14 -6.11 13.51
CA ALA A 241 -12.06 -5.25 13.95
C ALA A 241 -12.56 -3.99 14.66
N GLY A 242 -13.68 -3.42 14.23
CA GLY A 242 -14.20 -2.18 14.76
C GLY A 242 -14.60 -2.28 16.24
N LYS A 243 -15.17 -3.41 16.68
CA LYS A 243 -15.49 -3.64 18.09
C LYS A 243 -14.23 -3.65 18.97
N LYS A 244 -13.12 -4.24 18.49
CA LYS A 244 -11.84 -4.31 19.23
C LYS A 244 -11.08 -2.99 19.21
N LEU A 245 -11.11 -2.27 18.09
CA LEU A 245 -10.36 -1.03 17.88
C LEU A 245 -11.20 0.22 18.17
N GLY A 246 -12.52 0.06 18.38
CA GLY A 246 -13.47 1.15 18.53
C GLY A 246 -13.44 2.08 17.30
N LEU A 247 -13.20 1.54 16.11
CA LEU A 247 -13.21 2.28 14.86
C LEU A 247 -14.67 2.43 14.42
N HIS A 248 -15.26 3.59 14.72
CA HIS A 248 -16.55 3.99 14.19
C HIS A 248 -16.35 4.89 12.98
N PHE A 249 -17.26 4.85 12.03
CA PHE A 249 -17.20 5.71 10.84
C PHE A 249 -17.11 7.20 11.21
N SER A 250 -17.77 7.61 12.29
CA SER A 250 -17.69 8.99 12.82
C SER A 250 -16.27 9.43 13.20
N ASN A 251 -15.39 8.50 13.55
CA ASN A 251 -14.02 8.84 13.95
C ASN A 251 -13.19 9.39 12.78
N TYR A 252 -13.55 9.07 11.54
CA TYR A 252 -12.87 9.58 10.34
C TYR A 252 -13.22 11.03 10.00
N PHE A 253 -14.21 11.63 10.68
CA PHE A 253 -14.57 13.06 10.52
C PHE A 253 -13.87 13.97 11.51
N HIS A 254 -13.26 13.44 12.57
CA HIS A 254 -12.59 14.24 13.60
C HIS A 254 -11.08 14.28 13.37
N VAL A 255 -10.61 15.39 12.80
CA VAL A 255 -9.20 15.64 12.49
C VAL A 255 -8.60 16.52 13.61
N ASP A 256 -7.41 16.15 14.09
CA ASP A 256 -6.64 16.93 15.06
C ASP A 256 -5.54 17.70 14.33
N PRO A 257 -5.56 19.05 14.34
CA PRO A 257 -4.60 19.84 13.57
C PRO A 257 -3.15 19.59 13.96
N VAL A 258 -2.85 19.34 15.24
CA VAL A 258 -1.47 19.11 15.72
C VAL A 258 -0.96 17.77 15.20
N LEU A 259 -1.73 16.68 15.42
CA LEU A 259 -1.37 15.36 14.93
C LEU A 259 -1.30 15.31 13.39
N THR A 260 -2.17 16.04 12.71
CA THR A 260 -2.17 16.14 11.25
C THR A 260 -0.90 16.83 10.74
N LYS A 261 -0.48 17.92 11.38
CA LYS A 261 0.77 18.62 11.04
C LYS A 261 1.98 17.71 11.19
N ASP A 262 2.08 16.99 12.30
CA ASP A 262 3.18 16.07 12.56
C ASP A 262 3.18 14.90 11.56
N TYR A 263 2.00 14.34 11.27
CA TYR A 263 1.83 13.31 10.26
C TYR A 263 2.29 13.79 8.87
N LEU A 264 1.83 14.98 8.42
CA LEU A 264 2.22 15.53 7.13
C LEU A 264 3.70 15.86 7.06
N LYS A 265 4.28 16.47 8.10
CA LYS A 265 5.71 16.80 8.14
C LYS A 265 6.58 15.56 7.94
N THR A 266 6.17 14.43 8.51
CA THR A 266 6.92 13.18 8.40
C THR A 266 6.61 12.44 7.09
N THR A 267 5.38 12.52 6.61
CA THR A 267 4.96 11.84 5.38
C THR A 267 5.37 12.60 4.12
N ALA A 268 5.58 13.92 4.18
CA ALA A 268 5.94 14.73 3.02
C ALA A 268 7.23 14.25 2.30
N PRO A 269 8.35 13.95 2.98
CA PRO A 269 9.51 13.37 2.32
C PRO A 269 9.21 12.02 1.63
N MET A 270 8.35 11.19 2.24
CA MET A 270 7.93 9.91 1.65
C MET A 270 7.08 10.12 0.40
N LEU A 271 6.19 11.13 0.41
CA LEU A 271 5.41 11.52 -0.77
C LEU A 271 6.31 11.96 -1.92
N VAL A 272 7.31 12.79 -1.65
CA VAL A 272 8.28 13.24 -2.65
C VAL A 272 9.06 12.05 -3.21
N THR A 273 9.62 11.20 -2.36
CA THR A 273 10.42 10.04 -2.78
C THR A 273 9.61 9.05 -3.62
N ASN A 274 8.42 8.67 -3.14
CA ASN A 274 7.56 7.72 -3.86
C ASN A 274 6.96 8.35 -5.13
N GLY A 275 6.63 9.64 -5.09
CA GLY A 275 6.17 10.39 -6.26
C GLY A 275 7.23 10.45 -7.36
N LEU A 276 8.47 10.82 -7.00
CA LEU A 276 9.61 10.84 -7.93
C LEU A 276 9.89 9.45 -8.50
N TRP A 277 9.81 8.41 -7.67
CA TRP A 277 9.96 7.03 -8.15
C TRP A 277 8.85 6.64 -9.15
N GLY A 278 7.61 7.02 -8.89
CA GLY A 278 6.48 6.82 -9.80
C GLY A 278 6.68 7.54 -11.14
N VAL A 279 7.06 8.81 -11.09
CA VAL A 279 7.36 9.63 -12.29
C VAL A 279 8.53 9.04 -13.07
N ASN A 280 9.62 8.66 -12.38
CA ASN A 280 10.77 8.03 -13.03
C ASN A 280 10.38 6.75 -13.79
N THR A 281 9.55 5.89 -13.17
CA THR A 281 9.07 4.67 -13.82
C THR A 281 8.18 4.97 -15.03
N ALA A 282 7.32 5.98 -14.95
CA ALA A 282 6.51 6.43 -16.08
C ALA A 282 7.38 6.97 -17.23
N LEU A 283 8.41 7.77 -16.93
CA LEU A 283 9.37 8.27 -17.92
C LEU A 283 10.18 7.14 -18.58
N GLN A 284 10.59 6.13 -17.82
CA GLN A 284 11.23 4.95 -18.38
C GLN A 284 10.36 4.26 -19.44
N THR A 285 9.05 4.16 -19.19
CA THR A 285 8.10 3.58 -20.15
C THR A 285 8.02 4.41 -21.45
N VAL A 286 8.06 5.74 -21.33
CA VAL A 286 8.09 6.64 -22.50
C VAL A 286 9.37 6.44 -23.31
N ILE A 287 10.52 6.37 -22.65
CA ILE A 287 11.83 6.16 -23.32
C ILE A 287 11.86 4.78 -24.02
N LEU A 288 11.40 3.74 -23.33
CA LEU A 288 11.35 2.38 -23.88
C LEU A 288 10.45 2.29 -25.12
N GLY A 289 9.37 3.06 -25.17
CA GLY A 289 8.47 3.13 -26.35
C GLY A 289 9.17 3.60 -27.63
N HIS A 290 10.35 4.22 -27.53
CA HIS A 290 11.17 4.63 -28.67
C HIS A 290 12.30 3.62 -29.00
N MET A 291 12.37 2.49 -28.31
CA MET A 291 13.38 1.46 -28.51
C MET A 291 12.86 0.32 -29.42
N THR A 292 13.74 -0.63 -29.73
CA THR A 292 13.37 -1.80 -30.53
C THR A 292 12.40 -2.73 -29.78
N ALA A 293 11.57 -3.46 -30.49
CA ALA A 293 10.64 -4.44 -29.91
C ALA A 293 11.35 -5.49 -29.05
N ALA A 294 12.55 -5.91 -29.45
CA ALA A 294 13.37 -6.85 -28.67
C ALA A 294 13.78 -6.25 -27.32
N ALA A 295 14.18 -4.97 -27.26
CA ALA A 295 14.54 -4.28 -26.04
C ALA A 295 13.33 -4.12 -25.10
N ILE A 296 12.15 -3.81 -25.64
CA ILE A 296 10.90 -3.71 -24.88
C ILE A 296 10.53 -5.07 -24.28
N ALA A 297 10.63 -6.16 -25.05
CA ALA A 297 10.35 -7.50 -24.57
C ALA A 297 11.30 -7.93 -23.45
N ALA A 298 12.61 -7.71 -23.65
CA ALA A 298 13.62 -8.02 -22.64
C ALA A 298 13.39 -7.25 -21.33
N ASN A 299 13.08 -5.93 -21.44
CA ASN A 299 12.76 -5.11 -20.27
C ASN A 299 11.49 -5.57 -19.55
N SER A 300 10.47 -6.03 -20.27
CA SER A 300 9.24 -6.53 -19.67
C SER A 300 9.48 -7.77 -18.81
N VAL A 301 10.29 -8.72 -19.31
CA VAL A 301 10.68 -9.91 -18.53
C VAL A 301 11.50 -9.52 -17.30
N ALA A 302 12.53 -8.69 -17.48
CA ALA A 302 13.38 -8.22 -16.40
C ALA A 302 12.57 -7.46 -15.32
N SER A 303 11.66 -6.57 -15.74
CA SER A 303 10.81 -5.80 -14.83
C SER A 303 9.86 -6.71 -14.04
N THR A 304 9.31 -7.76 -14.65
CA THR A 304 8.46 -8.73 -13.96
C THR A 304 9.21 -9.47 -12.86
N LEU A 305 10.42 -9.96 -13.17
CA LEU A 305 11.29 -10.62 -12.20
C LEU A 305 11.69 -9.65 -11.07
N TYR A 306 12.09 -8.43 -11.44
CA TYR A 306 12.42 -7.38 -10.47
C TYR A 306 11.27 -7.09 -9.52
N MET A 307 10.02 -6.98 -10.02
CA MET A 307 8.84 -6.71 -9.19
C MET A 307 8.53 -7.87 -8.23
N LEU A 308 8.72 -9.13 -8.65
CA LEU A 308 8.58 -10.30 -7.77
C LEU A 308 9.60 -10.27 -6.63
N ILE A 309 10.87 -10.01 -6.95
CA ILE A 309 11.94 -9.88 -5.95
C ILE A 309 11.65 -8.69 -5.02
N LYS A 310 11.30 -7.53 -5.58
CA LYS A 310 10.95 -6.33 -4.83
C LYS A 310 9.80 -6.57 -3.88
N SER A 311 8.82 -7.42 -4.22
CA SER A 311 7.67 -7.72 -3.36
C SER A 311 8.09 -8.33 -2.02
N THR A 312 9.17 -9.13 -2.00
CA THR A 312 9.73 -9.70 -0.77
C THR A 312 10.35 -8.63 0.11
N ALA A 313 11.11 -7.70 -0.48
CA ALA A 313 11.71 -6.58 0.24
C ALA A 313 10.65 -5.61 0.80
N VAL A 314 9.61 -5.31 0.02
CA VAL A 314 8.48 -4.47 0.45
C VAL A 314 7.72 -5.13 1.61
N GLY A 315 7.46 -6.43 1.53
CA GLY A 315 6.84 -7.19 2.63
C GLY A 315 7.66 -7.16 3.91
N ALA A 316 8.99 -7.32 3.79
CA ALA A 316 9.91 -7.24 4.92
C ALA A 316 9.95 -5.84 5.54
N SER A 317 10.03 -4.80 4.73
CA SER A 317 10.03 -3.39 5.16
C SER A 317 8.72 -3.04 5.89
N SER A 318 7.57 -3.44 5.33
CA SER A 318 6.26 -3.20 5.95
C SER A 318 6.12 -3.92 7.31
N THR A 319 6.59 -5.18 7.40
CA THR A 319 6.60 -5.92 8.66
C THR A 319 7.51 -5.25 9.69
N ALA A 320 8.70 -4.83 9.28
CA ALA A 320 9.65 -4.12 10.12
C ALA A 320 9.07 -2.81 10.67
N SER A 321 8.42 -2.02 9.82
CA SER A 321 7.79 -0.75 10.20
C SER A 321 6.77 -0.93 11.32
N VAL A 322 5.94 -1.98 11.25
CA VAL A 322 4.96 -2.31 12.29
C VAL A 322 5.64 -2.74 13.59
N MET A 323 6.61 -3.66 13.51
CA MET A 323 7.26 -4.22 14.70
C MET A 323 8.12 -3.20 15.44
N ILE A 324 8.94 -2.42 14.69
CA ILE A 324 9.78 -1.37 15.29
C ILE A 324 8.90 -0.23 15.80
N GLY A 325 7.89 0.20 15.02
CA GLY A 325 6.97 1.24 15.47
C GLY A 325 6.30 0.89 16.79
N LYS A 326 5.82 -0.36 16.94
CA LYS A 326 5.25 -0.86 18.18
C LYS A 326 6.25 -0.87 19.34
N ALA A 327 7.49 -1.32 19.11
CA ALA A 327 8.54 -1.35 20.13
C ALA A 327 8.94 0.06 20.57
N VAL A 328 9.12 0.99 19.63
CA VAL A 328 9.37 2.42 19.93
C VAL A 328 8.20 3.02 20.71
N GLY A 329 6.98 2.72 20.29
CA GLY A 329 5.77 3.21 20.96
C GLY A 329 5.63 2.72 22.40
N SER A 330 6.05 1.49 22.72
CA SER A 330 6.01 0.96 24.08
C SER A 330 7.04 1.62 25.02
N GLY A 331 8.00 2.39 24.49
CA GLY A 331 9.07 3.02 25.28
C GLY A 331 10.18 2.07 25.70
N ASP A 332 10.15 0.81 25.24
CA ASP A 332 11.17 -0.20 25.58
C ASP A 332 12.37 -0.06 24.63
N ILE A 333 13.34 0.77 25.04
CA ILE A 333 14.57 1.02 24.27
C ILE A 333 15.41 -0.26 24.08
N PRO A 334 15.64 -1.11 25.11
CA PRO A 334 16.30 -2.39 24.94
C PRO A 334 15.63 -3.29 23.90
N LEU A 335 14.32 -3.43 23.95
CA LEU A 335 13.54 -4.19 22.98
C LEU A 335 13.68 -3.63 21.54
N THR A 336 13.60 -2.32 21.40
CA THR A 336 13.75 -1.64 20.10
C THR A 336 15.14 -1.90 19.50
N LYS A 337 16.21 -1.76 20.29
CA LYS A 337 17.58 -2.06 19.84
C LYS A 337 17.76 -3.53 19.47
N HIS A 338 17.16 -4.44 20.24
CA HIS A 338 17.22 -5.87 19.98
C HIS A 338 16.53 -6.23 18.67
N TYR A 339 15.29 -5.77 18.47
CA TYR A 339 14.53 -5.98 17.24
C TYR A 339 15.21 -5.37 16.03
N SER A 340 15.80 -4.18 16.14
CA SER A 340 16.57 -3.56 15.07
C SER A 340 17.77 -4.41 14.60
N LYS A 341 18.51 -5.02 15.55
CA LYS A 341 19.63 -5.92 15.23
C LYS A 341 19.16 -7.21 14.51
N LEU A 342 18.04 -7.78 14.97
CA LEU A 342 17.47 -8.98 14.33
C LEU A 342 16.97 -8.66 12.92
N LEU A 343 16.33 -7.51 12.72
CA LEU A 343 15.89 -7.03 11.41
C LEU A 343 17.06 -6.82 10.45
N GLN A 344 18.16 -6.21 10.89
CA GLN A 344 19.33 -6.02 10.06
C GLN A 344 19.89 -7.36 9.55
N ARG A 345 19.94 -8.39 10.42
CA ARG A 345 20.36 -9.74 10.01
C ARG A 345 19.39 -10.35 8.99
N LEU A 346 18.07 -10.23 9.23
CA LEU A 346 17.06 -10.72 8.30
C LEU A 346 17.13 -10.00 6.94
N PHE A 347 17.31 -8.69 6.94
CA PHE A 347 17.43 -7.93 5.70
C PHE A 347 18.69 -8.27 4.92
N LEU A 348 19.80 -8.55 5.61
CA LEU A 348 21.01 -9.08 4.98
C LEU A 348 20.72 -10.44 4.32
N CYS A 349 20.10 -11.38 5.03
CA CYS A 349 19.72 -12.67 4.47
C CYS A 349 18.79 -12.54 3.26
N ILE A 350 17.72 -11.72 3.37
CA ILE A 350 16.79 -11.49 2.27
C ILE A 350 17.50 -10.83 1.09
N GLY A 351 18.38 -9.85 1.33
CA GLY A 351 19.17 -9.17 0.29
C GLY A 351 20.08 -10.12 -0.45
N VAL A 352 20.82 -10.98 0.26
CA VAL A 352 21.71 -11.99 -0.36
C VAL A 352 20.93 -13.04 -1.15
N LEU A 353 19.73 -13.42 -0.69
CA LEU A 353 18.88 -14.39 -1.39
C LEU A 353 18.18 -13.80 -2.62
N SER A 354 18.04 -12.48 -2.68
CA SER A 354 17.33 -11.77 -3.76
C SER A 354 18.25 -11.12 -4.78
N GLY A 355 19.55 -11.02 -4.52
CA GLY A 355 20.59 -10.51 -5.43
C GLY A 355 21.36 -11.60 -6.09
#